data_db734b7baa41c0cad388b185809e1df0
#
_entry.id   db734b7baa41c0cad388b185809e1df0
#
_cell.length_a   1.000
_cell.length_b   1.000
_cell.length_c   1.000
_cell.angle_alpha   90.00
_cell.angle_beta   90.00
_cell.angle_gamma   90.00
#
_symmetry.space_group_name_H-M   'P 1'
#
loop_
_entity.id
_entity.type
_entity.pdbx_description
1 polymer ?
#
loop_
_entity_poly.entity_id
_entity_poly.type
_entity_poly.pdbx_seq_one_letter_code
_entity_poly.pdbx_strand_id
1 'polypeptide(L)'
;HVGFNVAGTLIALLVFRPFLAVVDIIVPGIPAENITTHIAMLHTIFNISATLIFLPFVDQIALLATRIIKDDISFENEHYKFPAILPFSHISADLYSFQIQKEIVKMSIKVMEMFDSITNTLTNGTDIEKENDIVNAAENYIDEMNEAITSFLQKCSRLPTANSTDRRNFSRLMQITDNLENLSDECTSIMHTTGKFFSAYEDADKEMKPKRAKEISDYLEMVRLFYEQICIYLTTGISTEERLQAEEIEQRIDDKKKELRHSSRRRIENGGNVKTELNYIDLVRKIEKAGDCVFGIVQVS
;
A
#
# COMPACT_ATOMS: atom_id res chain seq x y z
N HIS A 1 -1.92 17.73 -11.02
CA HIS A 1 -1.06 18.25 -12.09
C HIS A 1 -1.79 19.24 -13.01
N VAL A 2 -3.00 18.92 -13.48
CA VAL A 2 -3.80 19.79 -14.35
C VAL A 2 -4.18 21.10 -13.65
N GLY A 3 -4.68 21.03 -12.41
CA GLY A 3 -5.08 22.21 -11.63
C GLY A 3 -3.93 23.20 -11.38
N PHE A 4 -2.74 22.69 -11.08
CA PHE A 4 -1.53 23.49 -10.93
C PHE A 4 -1.18 24.26 -12.21
N ASN A 5 -1.17 23.59 -13.35
CA ASN A 5 -0.86 24.19 -14.63
C ASN A 5 -1.91 25.24 -15.07
N VAL A 6 -3.19 24.96 -14.85
CA VAL A 6 -4.29 25.89 -15.15
C VAL A 6 -4.19 27.15 -14.28
N ALA A 7 -4.00 27.00 -12.97
CA ALA A 7 -3.89 28.13 -12.05
C ALA A 7 -2.63 28.98 -12.36
N GLY A 8 -1.47 28.33 -12.61
CA GLY A 8 -0.25 29.00 -13.01
C GLY A 8 -0.39 29.78 -14.32
N THR A 9 -1.07 29.20 -15.31
CA THR A 9 -1.34 29.87 -16.59
C THR A 9 -2.25 31.08 -16.43
N LEU A 10 -3.31 30.99 -15.60
CA LEU A 10 -4.19 32.13 -15.33
C LEU A 10 -3.45 33.28 -14.63
N ILE A 11 -2.60 32.98 -13.66
CA ILE A 11 -1.77 33.98 -12.98
C ILE A 11 -0.81 34.63 -13.98
N ALA A 12 -0.12 33.82 -14.81
CA ALA A 12 0.81 34.32 -15.82
C ALA A 12 0.12 35.24 -16.85
N LEU A 13 -1.12 34.94 -17.24
CA LEU A 13 -1.90 35.80 -18.14
C LEU A 13 -2.22 37.17 -17.52
N LEU A 14 -2.51 37.22 -16.22
CA LEU A 14 -2.78 38.49 -15.51
C LEU A 14 -1.53 39.37 -15.41
N VAL A 15 -0.35 38.77 -15.27
CA VAL A 15 0.94 39.51 -15.17
C VAL A 15 1.79 39.39 -16.43
N PHE A 16 1.19 39.12 -17.58
CA PHE A 16 1.90 38.79 -18.82
C PHE A 16 2.87 39.88 -19.28
N ARG A 17 2.43 41.15 -19.28
CA ARG A 17 3.27 42.28 -19.73
C ARG A 17 4.49 42.50 -18.84
N PRO A 18 4.38 42.63 -17.51
CA PRO A 18 5.55 42.72 -16.63
C PRO A 18 6.44 41.48 -16.71
N PHE A 19 5.85 40.30 -16.96
CA PHE A 19 6.60 39.05 -17.11
C PHE A 19 7.47 39.05 -18.38
N LEU A 20 6.95 39.51 -19.51
CA LEU A 20 7.73 39.71 -20.74
C LEU A 20 8.88 40.70 -20.52
N ALA A 21 8.64 41.81 -19.83
CA ALA A 21 9.68 42.79 -19.55
C ALA A 21 10.88 42.19 -18.75
N VAL A 22 10.61 41.27 -17.83
CA VAL A 22 11.66 40.54 -17.10
C VAL A 22 12.45 39.63 -18.05
N VAL A 23 11.79 38.95 -18.98
CA VAL A 23 12.44 38.08 -19.97
C VAL A 23 13.35 38.95 -20.89
N ASP A 24 12.86 40.11 -21.35
CA ASP A 24 13.62 41.03 -22.22
C ASP A 24 14.84 41.63 -21.53
N ILE A 25 14.82 41.79 -20.20
CA ILE A 25 15.98 42.23 -19.40
C ILE A 25 17.03 41.10 -19.28
N ILE A 26 16.57 39.84 -19.13
CA ILE A 26 17.47 38.71 -18.90
C ILE A 26 18.11 38.22 -20.21
N VAL A 27 17.37 38.27 -21.32
CA VAL A 27 17.83 37.80 -22.62
C VAL A 27 18.38 38.99 -23.42
N PRO A 28 19.69 39.08 -23.67
CA PRO A 28 20.26 40.17 -24.45
C PRO A 28 19.87 40.04 -25.92
N GLY A 29 19.60 41.18 -26.55
CA GLY A 29 19.30 41.30 -27.97
C GLY A 29 17.83 41.65 -28.27
N ILE A 30 17.52 41.87 -29.53
CA ILE A 30 16.16 42.22 -29.97
C ILE A 30 15.32 40.95 -30.03
N PRO A 31 14.11 40.93 -29.41
CA PRO A 31 13.25 39.73 -29.39
C PRO A 31 12.94 39.15 -30.77
N ALA A 32 12.85 40.00 -31.80
CA ALA A 32 12.58 39.56 -33.15
C ALA A 32 13.73 38.77 -33.80
N GLU A 33 14.98 38.97 -33.34
CA GLU A 33 16.17 38.29 -33.88
C GLU A 33 16.49 37.01 -33.10
N ASN A 34 16.11 36.97 -31.79
CA ASN A 34 16.41 35.87 -30.87
C ASN A 34 15.13 35.23 -30.27
N ILE A 35 14.08 35.10 -31.05
CA ILE A 35 12.75 34.66 -30.58
C ILE A 35 12.77 33.30 -29.86
N THR A 36 13.58 32.35 -30.36
CA THR A 36 13.70 31.02 -29.76
C THR A 36 14.25 31.08 -28.33
N THR A 37 15.26 31.93 -28.11
CA THR A 37 15.90 32.12 -26.80
C THR A 37 14.94 32.82 -25.84
N HIS A 38 14.17 33.81 -26.30
CA HIS A 38 13.16 34.51 -25.51
C HIS A 38 12.04 33.56 -25.10
N ILE A 39 11.54 32.68 -25.99
CA ILE A 39 10.51 31.68 -25.68
C ILE A 39 11.04 30.65 -24.69
N ALA A 40 12.25 30.15 -24.86
CA ALA A 40 12.84 29.16 -23.94
C ALA A 40 13.02 29.78 -22.54
N MET A 41 13.50 31.02 -22.45
CA MET A 41 13.69 31.74 -21.20
C MET A 41 12.34 32.08 -20.54
N LEU A 42 11.34 32.48 -21.32
CA LEU A 42 9.97 32.69 -20.86
C LEU A 42 9.45 31.44 -20.16
N HIS A 43 9.60 30.26 -20.79
CA HIS A 43 9.17 29.00 -20.24
C HIS A 43 9.93 28.63 -18.95
N THR A 44 11.22 28.87 -18.91
CA THR A 44 12.07 28.61 -17.75
C THR A 44 11.69 29.50 -16.57
N ILE A 45 11.58 30.81 -16.79
CA ILE A 45 11.18 31.76 -15.73
C ILE A 45 9.77 31.47 -15.25
N PHE A 46 8.83 31.14 -16.16
CA PHE A 46 7.48 30.74 -15.81
C PHE A 46 7.47 29.54 -14.85
N ASN A 47 8.17 28.47 -15.18
CA ASN A 47 8.20 27.27 -14.34
C ASN A 47 8.86 27.51 -12.97
N ILE A 48 9.96 28.25 -12.93
CA ILE A 48 10.63 28.62 -11.67
C ILE A 48 9.70 29.47 -10.81
N SER A 49 9.09 30.51 -11.40
CA SER A 49 8.18 31.40 -10.67
C SER A 49 6.94 30.67 -10.17
N ALA A 50 6.33 29.82 -11.00
CA ALA A 50 5.20 29.01 -10.60
C ALA A 50 5.56 28.06 -9.44
N THR A 51 6.70 27.39 -9.53
CA THR A 51 7.18 26.51 -8.45
C THR A 51 7.37 27.27 -7.14
N LEU A 52 8.04 28.44 -7.18
CA LEU A 52 8.28 29.26 -5.98
C LEU A 52 6.99 29.80 -5.37
N ILE A 53 6.01 30.20 -6.20
CA ILE A 53 4.71 30.69 -5.73
C ILE A 53 3.88 29.57 -5.09
N PHE A 54 3.86 28.38 -5.68
CA PHE A 54 3.01 27.27 -5.21
C PHE A 54 3.67 26.41 -4.12
N LEU A 55 5.00 26.43 -3.98
CA LEU A 55 5.71 25.63 -2.98
C LEU A 55 5.19 25.81 -1.54
N PRO A 56 4.92 27.05 -1.04
CA PRO A 56 4.38 27.24 0.30
C PRO A 56 2.93 26.76 0.47
N PHE A 57 2.23 26.47 -0.62
CA PHE A 57 0.82 26.09 -0.64
C PHE A 57 0.60 24.60 -0.97
N VAL A 58 1.65 23.79 -1.02
CA VAL A 58 1.56 22.36 -1.39
C VAL A 58 0.57 21.61 -0.48
N ASP A 59 0.63 21.82 0.84
CA ASP A 59 -0.27 21.18 1.79
C ASP A 59 -1.74 21.63 1.61
N GLN A 60 -1.96 22.91 1.33
CA GLN A 60 -3.30 23.45 1.06
C GLN A 60 -3.87 22.94 -0.26
N ILE A 61 -3.01 22.79 -1.29
CA ILE A 61 -3.39 22.23 -2.58
C ILE A 61 -3.72 20.75 -2.43
N ALA A 62 -2.95 20.00 -1.63
CA ALA A 62 -3.25 18.61 -1.31
C ALA A 62 -4.59 18.48 -0.56
N LEU A 63 -4.83 19.29 0.46
CA LEU A 63 -6.11 19.37 1.20
C LEU A 63 -7.29 19.76 0.30
N LEU A 64 -7.09 20.67 -0.66
CA LEU A 64 -8.12 21.05 -1.62
C LEU A 64 -8.38 19.92 -2.62
N ALA A 65 -7.33 19.24 -3.10
CA ALA A 65 -7.45 18.10 -3.99
C ALA A 65 -8.22 16.94 -3.33
N THR A 66 -7.95 16.61 -2.06
CA THR A 66 -8.70 15.60 -1.30
C THR A 66 -10.15 16.02 -0.99
N ARG A 67 -10.47 17.34 -0.98
CA ARG A 67 -11.84 17.83 -0.84
C ARG A 67 -12.64 17.81 -2.14
N ILE A 68 -11.98 18.03 -3.28
CA ILE A 68 -12.60 18.06 -4.61
C ILE A 68 -12.73 16.67 -5.19
N ILE A 69 -11.71 15.87 -5.03
CA ILE A 69 -11.73 14.43 -5.25
C ILE A 69 -12.32 13.86 -3.97
N LYS A 70 -13.66 13.95 -3.82
CA LYS A 70 -14.33 12.93 -3.02
C LYS A 70 -13.92 11.64 -3.68
N ASP A 71 -13.22 10.79 -2.93
CA ASP A 71 -13.21 9.39 -3.23
C ASP A 71 -14.68 8.92 -3.11
N ASP A 72 -15.46 9.13 -4.13
CA ASP A 72 -16.46 8.16 -4.51
C ASP A 72 -15.59 6.97 -4.87
N ILE A 73 -15.30 6.17 -3.85
CA ILE A 73 -14.90 4.79 -4.01
C ILE A 73 -16.12 4.15 -4.66
N SER A 74 -16.27 4.38 -5.96
CA SER A 74 -17.06 3.51 -6.81
C SER A 74 -16.24 2.22 -6.81
N PHE A 75 -16.72 1.24 -6.06
CA PHE A 75 -16.26 -0.15 -6.11
C PHE A 75 -16.63 -0.77 -7.47
N GLU A 76 -16.46 -0.01 -8.56
CA GLU A 76 -16.38 -0.55 -9.91
C GLU A 76 -15.05 -1.28 -9.98
N ASN A 77 -15.13 -2.59 -10.21
CA ASN A 77 -14.03 -3.52 -10.40
C ASN A 77 -12.85 -2.87 -11.13
N GLU A 78 -11.94 -2.26 -10.39
CA GLU A 78 -10.72 -1.69 -10.93
C GLU A 78 -9.81 -2.86 -11.29
N HIS A 79 -9.88 -3.30 -12.56
CA HIS A 79 -9.04 -4.37 -13.05
C HIS A 79 -7.59 -3.90 -13.15
N TYR A 80 -6.69 -4.69 -12.60
CA TYR A 80 -5.27 -4.43 -12.73
C TYR A 80 -4.82 -4.52 -14.19
N LYS A 81 -4.11 -3.50 -14.65
CA LYS A 81 -3.47 -3.48 -15.95
C LYS A 81 -1.96 -3.50 -15.79
N PHE A 82 -1.36 -4.61 -16.16
CA PHE A 82 0.08 -4.73 -16.14
C PHE A 82 0.72 -3.65 -17.02
N PRO A 83 1.76 -2.93 -16.56
CA PRO A 83 2.41 -1.87 -17.33
C PRO A 83 2.92 -2.39 -18.67
N ALA A 84 2.75 -1.60 -19.74
CA ALA A 84 3.32 -1.92 -21.04
C ALA A 84 4.85 -1.87 -20.96
N ILE A 85 5.49 -3.03 -20.96
CA ILE A 85 6.94 -3.17 -20.97
C ILE A 85 7.41 -3.33 -22.42
N LEU A 86 8.49 -2.62 -22.76
CA LEU A 86 9.10 -2.69 -24.10
C LEU A 86 9.48 -4.13 -24.48
N PRO A 87 9.47 -4.48 -25.79
CA PRO A 87 9.73 -5.84 -26.25
C PRO A 87 11.06 -6.40 -25.74
N PHE A 88 11.07 -7.69 -25.40
CA PHE A 88 12.16 -8.45 -24.76
C PHE A 88 13.52 -8.44 -25.51
N SER A 89 13.65 -7.83 -26.68
CA SER A 89 14.83 -7.96 -27.54
C SER A 89 16.02 -7.05 -27.17
N HIS A 90 15.85 -6.06 -26.27
CA HIS A 90 16.88 -5.04 -26.02
C HIS A 90 17.01 -4.56 -24.56
N ILE A 91 16.35 -5.22 -23.60
CA ILE A 91 16.31 -4.75 -22.20
C ILE A 91 17.07 -5.73 -21.32
N SER A 92 17.85 -5.20 -20.35
CA SER A 92 18.57 -6.01 -19.37
C SER A 92 17.61 -6.61 -18.33
N ALA A 93 17.96 -7.77 -17.77
CA ALA A 93 17.23 -8.43 -16.70
C ALA A 93 17.01 -7.51 -15.48
N ASP A 94 17.99 -6.65 -15.18
CA ASP A 94 17.93 -5.69 -14.08
C ASP A 94 16.77 -4.68 -14.24
N LEU A 95 16.51 -4.22 -15.47
CA LEU A 95 15.42 -3.27 -15.70
C LEU A 95 14.05 -3.93 -15.50
N TYR A 96 13.90 -5.20 -15.86
CA TYR A 96 12.68 -5.97 -15.58
C TYR A 96 12.50 -6.15 -14.08
N SER A 97 13.56 -6.51 -13.34
CA SER A 97 13.51 -6.63 -11.89
C SER A 97 13.07 -5.32 -11.22
N PHE A 98 13.61 -4.19 -11.66
CA PHE A 98 13.24 -2.87 -11.13
C PHE A 98 11.77 -2.50 -11.41
N GLN A 99 11.25 -2.80 -12.60
CA GLN A 99 9.86 -2.57 -12.95
C GLN A 99 8.92 -3.41 -12.06
N ILE A 100 9.26 -4.69 -11.87
CA ILE A 100 8.48 -5.60 -11.03
C ILE A 100 8.54 -5.18 -9.56
N GLN A 101 9.68 -4.74 -9.05
CA GLN A 101 9.76 -4.20 -7.68
C GLN A 101 8.80 -3.05 -7.46
N LYS A 102 8.60 -2.17 -8.43
CA LYS A 102 7.61 -1.09 -8.33
C LYS A 102 6.18 -1.62 -8.24
N GLU A 103 5.85 -2.66 -8.99
CA GLU A 103 4.51 -3.27 -8.91
C GLU A 103 4.32 -4.00 -7.56
N ILE A 104 5.35 -4.70 -7.06
CA ILE A 104 5.33 -5.31 -5.72
C ILE A 104 5.10 -4.25 -4.62
N VAL A 105 5.73 -3.08 -4.73
CA VAL A 105 5.49 -1.97 -3.80
C VAL A 105 4.05 -1.46 -3.89
N LYS A 106 3.46 -1.36 -5.07
CA LYS A 106 2.03 -1.01 -5.20
C LYS A 106 1.12 -2.07 -4.56
N MET A 107 1.43 -3.35 -4.78
CA MET A 107 0.73 -4.46 -4.17
C MET A 107 0.81 -4.39 -2.63
N SER A 108 2.00 -4.09 -2.08
CA SER A 108 2.18 -3.95 -0.64
C SER A 108 1.39 -2.77 -0.04
N ILE A 109 1.21 -1.68 -0.77
CA ILE A 109 0.36 -0.55 -0.35
C ILE A 109 -1.11 -0.99 -0.28
N LYS A 110 -1.59 -1.77 -1.26
CA LYS A 110 -2.96 -2.30 -1.25
C LYS A 110 -3.24 -3.21 -0.07
N VAL A 111 -2.30 -4.08 0.30
CA VAL A 111 -2.39 -4.89 1.51
C VAL A 111 -2.43 -4.02 2.78
N MET A 112 -1.68 -2.91 2.84
CA MET A 112 -1.73 -1.97 3.96
C MET A 112 -3.11 -1.32 4.09
N GLU A 113 -3.74 -0.93 2.97
CA GLU A 113 -5.11 -0.41 2.95
C GLU A 113 -6.11 -1.42 3.55
N MET A 114 -5.93 -2.73 3.30
CA MET A 114 -6.75 -3.79 3.91
C MET A 114 -6.57 -3.86 5.44
N PHE A 115 -5.34 -3.76 5.94
CA PHE A 115 -5.08 -3.68 7.39
C PHE A 115 -5.76 -2.47 8.03
N ASP A 116 -5.68 -1.30 7.37
CA ASP A 116 -6.30 -0.06 7.86
C ASP A 116 -7.83 -0.18 7.91
N SER A 117 -8.44 -0.81 6.90
CA SER A 117 -9.89 -1.08 6.85
C SER A 117 -10.33 -2.00 8.01
N ILE A 118 -9.59 -3.09 8.26
CA ILE A 118 -9.87 -4.02 9.37
C ILE A 118 -9.71 -3.30 10.73
N THR A 119 -8.64 -2.51 10.89
CA THR A 119 -8.38 -1.75 12.11
C THR A 119 -9.50 -0.74 12.38
N ASN A 120 -9.95 -0.01 11.37
CA ASN A 120 -11.06 0.93 11.45
C ASN A 120 -12.37 0.22 11.87
N THR A 121 -12.64 -0.95 11.31
CA THR A 121 -13.81 -1.77 11.70
C THR A 121 -13.76 -2.16 13.17
N LEU A 122 -12.61 -2.62 13.66
CA LEU A 122 -12.43 -3.05 15.05
C LEU A 122 -12.49 -1.90 16.06
N THR A 123 -11.98 -0.71 15.70
CA THR A 123 -11.85 0.42 16.62
C THR A 123 -13.02 1.39 16.58
N ASN A 124 -13.50 1.73 15.40
CA ASN A 124 -14.47 2.79 15.17
C ASN A 124 -15.89 2.26 14.94
N GLY A 125 -16.06 0.94 14.79
CA GLY A 125 -17.36 0.32 14.49
C GLY A 125 -17.95 0.83 13.15
N THR A 126 -17.09 1.02 12.14
CA THR A 126 -17.51 1.40 10.79
C THR A 126 -18.46 0.35 10.21
N ASP A 127 -19.16 0.71 9.14
CA ASP A 127 -20.08 -0.20 8.45
C ASP A 127 -19.30 -1.42 7.92
N ILE A 128 -19.55 -2.57 8.57
CA ILE A 128 -18.85 -3.84 8.29
C ILE A 128 -19.07 -4.29 6.84
N GLU A 129 -20.28 -4.08 6.29
CA GLU A 129 -20.59 -4.50 4.91
C GLU A 129 -19.75 -3.67 3.93
N LYS A 130 -19.71 -2.37 4.13
CA LYS A 130 -18.91 -1.46 3.29
C LYS A 130 -17.41 -1.77 3.37
N GLU A 131 -16.88 -1.96 4.58
CA GLU A 131 -15.47 -2.28 4.76
C GLU A 131 -15.10 -3.66 4.20
N ASN A 132 -16.02 -4.63 4.29
CA ASN A 132 -15.85 -5.93 3.68
C ASN A 132 -15.81 -5.86 2.14
N ASP A 133 -16.62 -5.00 1.51
CA ASP A 133 -16.57 -4.78 0.07
C ASP A 133 -15.25 -4.14 -0.37
N ILE A 134 -14.71 -3.20 0.44
CA ILE A 134 -13.39 -2.60 0.22
C ILE A 134 -12.29 -3.67 0.24
N VAL A 135 -12.29 -4.51 1.27
CA VAL A 135 -11.28 -5.56 1.44
C VAL A 135 -11.37 -6.59 0.32
N ASN A 136 -12.58 -7.03 -0.07
CA ASN A 136 -12.77 -7.97 -1.18
C ASN A 136 -12.34 -7.38 -2.53
N ALA A 137 -12.61 -6.09 -2.78
CA ALA A 137 -12.16 -5.43 -4.01
C ALA A 137 -10.64 -5.31 -4.07
N ALA A 138 -9.98 -5.05 -2.92
CA ALA A 138 -8.53 -5.00 -2.83
C ALA A 138 -7.90 -6.38 -3.06
N GLU A 139 -8.46 -7.44 -2.49
CA GLU A 139 -8.01 -8.83 -2.68
C GLU A 139 -8.11 -9.24 -4.16
N ASN A 140 -9.25 -9.06 -4.82
CA ASN A 140 -9.39 -9.34 -6.24
C ASN A 140 -8.35 -8.59 -7.11
N TYR A 141 -8.07 -7.33 -6.77
CA TYR A 141 -7.05 -6.53 -7.46
C TYR A 141 -5.63 -7.09 -7.23
N ILE A 142 -5.34 -7.55 -6.00
CA ILE A 142 -4.05 -8.17 -5.63
C ILE A 142 -3.86 -9.50 -6.35
N ASP A 143 -4.91 -10.30 -6.48
CA ASP A 143 -4.90 -11.56 -7.24
C ASP A 143 -4.54 -11.33 -8.71
N GLU A 144 -5.19 -10.36 -9.35
CA GLU A 144 -4.86 -9.97 -10.72
C GLU A 144 -3.41 -9.48 -10.85
N MET A 145 -2.89 -8.77 -9.83
CA MET A 145 -1.48 -8.36 -9.78
C MET A 145 -0.56 -9.56 -9.66
N ASN A 146 -0.85 -10.51 -8.77
CA ASN A 146 -0.05 -11.72 -8.57
C ASN A 146 0.04 -12.54 -9.87
N GLU A 147 -1.09 -12.82 -10.51
CA GLU A 147 -1.13 -13.56 -11.77
C GLU A 147 -0.30 -12.87 -12.86
N ALA A 148 -0.47 -11.57 -13.03
CA ALA A 148 0.24 -10.79 -14.04
C ALA A 148 1.75 -10.71 -13.79
N ILE A 149 2.17 -10.43 -12.57
CA ILE A 149 3.58 -10.33 -12.17
C ILE A 149 4.26 -11.69 -12.31
N THR A 150 3.66 -12.75 -11.78
CA THR A 150 4.20 -14.11 -11.81
C THR A 150 4.33 -14.62 -13.25
N SER A 151 3.29 -14.42 -14.09
CA SER A 151 3.33 -14.75 -15.52
C SER A 151 4.47 -14.01 -16.25
N PHE A 152 4.68 -12.73 -15.93
CA PHE A 152 5.76 -11.93 -16.52
C PHE A 152 7.13 -12.43 -16.09
N LEU A 153 7.36 -12.66 -14.79
CA LEU A 153 8.62 -13.16 -14.25
C LEU A 153 8.99 -14.54 -14.80
N GLN A 154 7.99 -15.41 -15.00
CA GLN A 154 8.20 -16.71 -15.66
C GLN A 154 8.71 -16.55 -17.10
N LYS A 155 8.18 -15.57 -17.85
CA LYS A 155 8.68 -15.26 -19.21
C LYS A 155 10.11 -14.74 -19.15
N CYS A 156 10.43 -13.83 -18.21
CA CYS A 156 11.78 -13.32 -18.00
C CYS A 156 12.79 -14.42 -17.66
N SER A 157 12.41 -15.39 -16.84
CA SER A 157 13.26 -16.52 -16.44
C SER A 157 13.64 -17.42 -17.62
N ARG A 158 12.84 -17.44 -18.69
CA ARG A 158 13.07 -18.25 -19.91
C ARG A 158 13.90 -17.52 -20.97
N LEU A 159 14.24 -16.25 -20.76
CA LEU A 159 15.05 -15.50 -21.72
C LEU A 159 16.45 -16.12 -21.84
N PRO A 160 16.99 -16.25 -23.07
CA PRO A 160 18.35 -16.75 -23.29
C PRO A 160 19.42 -15.86 -22.64
N THR A 161 19.12 -14.58 -22.46
CA THR A 161 20.00 -13.58 -21.83
C THR A 161 20.00 -13.64 -20.30
N ALA A 162 19.02 -14.31 -19.67
CA ALA A 162 18.92 -14.43 -18.24
C ALA A 162 19.96 -15.43 -17.69
N ASN A 163 20.87 -14.94 -16.86
CA ASN A 163 21.86 -15.76 -16.19
C ASN A 163 21.29 -16.44 -14.91
N SER A 164 22.10 -17.20 -14.19
CA SER A 164 21.66 -17.92 -12.99
C SER A 164 21.26 -16.98 -11.84
N THR A 165 21.91 -15.81 -11.73
CA THR A 165 21.61 -14.80 -10.71
C THR A 165 20.28 -14.13 -11.01
N ASP A 166 20.03 -13.77 -12.28
CA ASP A 166 18.75 -13.19 -12.73
C ASP A 166 17.59 -14.13 -12.42
N ARG A 167 17.72 -15.41 -12.75
CA ARG A 167 16.69 -16.42 -12.49
C ARG A 167 16.39 -16.59 -11.01
N ARG A 168 17.43 -16.54 -10.17
CA ARG A 168 17.28 -16.58 -8.70
C ARG A 168 16.51 -15.34 -8.21
N ASN A 169 16.85 -14.15 -8.73
CA ASN A 169 16.19 -12.92 -8.38
C ASN A 169 14.71 -12.94 -8.83
N PHE A 170 14.41 -13.40 -10.04
CA PHE A 170 13.02 -13.56 -10.50
C PHE A 170 12.24 -14.55 -9.63
N SER A 171 12.84 -15.66 -9.24
CA SER A 171 12.22 -16.63 -8.32
C SER A 171 11.93 -15.99 -6.95
N ARG A 172 12.86 -15.18 -6.43
CA ARG A 172 12.66 -14.44 -5.18
C ARG A 172 11.49 -13.46 -5.29
N LEU A 173 11.42 -12.68 -6.37
CA LEU A 173 10.33 -11.73 -6.59
C LEU A 173 8.97 -12.45 -6.71
N MET A 174 8.89 -13.60 -7.37
CA MET A 174 7.68 -14.43 -7.40
C MET A 174 7.25 -14.85 -5.99
N GLN A 175 8.18 -15.34 -5.17
CA GLN A 175 7.87 -15.75 -3.79
C GLN A 175 7.41 -14.58 -2.91
N ILE A 176 7.98 -13.37 -3.09
CA ILE A 176 7.49 -12.17 -2.40
C ILE A 176 6.05 -11.85 -2.84
N THR A 177 5.77 -11.92 -4.14
CA THR A 177 4.43 -11.65 -4.69
C THR A 177 3.41 -12.66 -4.16
N ASP A 178 3.75 -13.95 -4.14
CA ASP A 178 2.90 -15.01 -3.58
C ASP A 178 2.64 -14.81 -2.07
N ASN A 179 3.64 -14.37 -1.29
CA ASN A 179 3.44 -14.08 0.13
C ASN A 179 2.54 -12.85 0.35
N LEU A 180 2.59 -11.84 -0.52
CA LEU A 180 1.70 -10.68 -0.45
C LEU A 180 0.25 -11.05 -0.79
N GLU A 181 0.03 -11.91 -1.76
CA GLU A 181 -1.30 -12.46 -2.09
C GLU A 181 -1.84 -13.31 -0.93
N ASN A 182 -1.07 -14.27 -0.40
CA ASN A 182 -1.47 -15.03 0.78
C ASN A 182 -1.80 -14.14 1.99
N LEU A 183 -1.09 -13.01 2.15
CA LEU A 183 -1.38 -12.03 3.20
C LEU A 183 -2.71 -11.31 2.94
N SER A 184 -3.04 -10.98 1.68
CA SER A 184 -4.33 -10.39 1.32
C SER A 184 -5.49 -11.34 1.60
N ASP A 185 -5.34 -12.62 1.32
CA ASP A 185 -6.29 -13.68 1.65
C ASP A 185 -6.56 -13.76 3.15
N GLU A 186 -5.49 -13.71 3.96
CA GLU A 186 -5.65 -13.69 5.42
C GLU A 186 -6.32 -12.40 5.90
N CYS A 187 -6.06 -11.23 5.29
CA CYS A 187 -6.77 -9.98 5.60
C CYS A 187 -8.27 -10.10 5.30
N THR A 188 -8.66 -10.65 4.15
CA THR A 188 -10.06 -10.92 3.78
C THR A 188 -10.71 -11.89 4.78
N SER A 189 -9.99 -12.93 5.15
CA SER A 189 -10.41 -13.91 6.14
C SER A 189 -10.59 -13.31 7.55
N ILE A 190 -9.71 -12.37 7.96
CA ILE A 190 -9.81 -11.61 9.22
C ILE A 190 -11.05 -10.72 9.18
N MET A 191 -11.26 -9.94 8.11
CA MET A 191 -12.43 -9.06 7.98
C MET A 191 -13.75 -9.84 8.10
N HIS A 192 -13.89 -10.95 7.37
CA HIS A 192 -15.07 -11.81 7.44
C HIS A 192 -15.28 -12.38 8.85
N THR A 193 -14.20 -12.79 9.55
CA THR A 193 -14.29 -13.31 10.91
C THR A 193 -14.60 -12.21 11.92
N THR A 194 -14.17 -10.96 11.67
CA THR A 194 -14.53 -9.78 12.46
C THR A 194 -16.04 -9.55 12.46
N GLY A 195 -16.70 -9.71 11.31
CA GLY A 195 -18.17 -9.65 11.22
C GLY A 195 -18.86 -10.71 12.10
N LYS A 196 -18.39 -11.96 12.06
CA LYS A 196 -18.90 -13.04 12.92
C LYS A 196 -18.66 -12.81 14.40
N PHE A 197 -17.48 -12.28 14.73
CA PHE A 197 -17.11 -11.91 16.09
C PHE A 197 -18.05 -10.85 16.64
N PHE A 198 -18.28 -9.76 15.91
CA PHE A 198 -19.19 -8.71 16.35
C PHE A 198 -20.64 -9.18 16.52
N SER A 199 -21.14 -9.96 15.57
CA SER A 199 -22.48 -10.54 15.66
C SER A 199 -22.63 -11.43 16.89
N ALA A 200 -21.65 -12.28 17.17
CA ALA A 200 -21.70 -13.18 18.33
C ALA A 200 -21.71 -12.43 19.67
N TYR A 201 -20.96 -11.35 19.80
CA TYR A 201 -20.95 -10.53 21.02
C TYR A 201 -22.20 -9.64 21.14
N GLU A 202 -22.79 -9.18 20.05
CA GLU A 202 -24.04 -8.43 20.07
C GLU A 202 -25.17 -9.25 20.66
N ASP A 203 -25.21 -10.55 20.34
CA ASP A 203 -26.24 -11.48 20.78
C ASP A 203 -26.07 -11.95 22.25
N ALA A 204 -24.82 -12.12 22.70
CA ALA A 204 -24.51 -12.84 23.93
C ALA A 204 -23.90 -12.01 25.05
N ASP A 205 -23.07 -10.97 24.74
CA ASP A 205 -22.33 -10.20 25.73
C ASP A 205 -21.92 -8.83 25.19
N LYS A 206 -22.89 -7.96 24.97
CA LYS A 206 -22.70 -6.64 24.37
C LYS A 206 -21.76 -5.74 25.18
N GLU A 207 -21.75 -5.84 26.51
CA GLU A 207 -20.91 -5.02 27.36
C GLU A 207 -19.41 -5.34 27.22
N MET A 208 -19.07 -6.59 26.96
CA MET A 208 -17.69 -7.03 26.80
C MET A 208 -17.14 -6.84 25.35
N LYS A 209 -18.04 -6.59 24.39
CA LYS A 209 -17.66 -6.38 22.99
C LYS A 209 -16.54 -5.35 22.78
N PRO A 210 -16.61 -4.11 23.33
CA PRO A 210 -15.55 -3.11 23.13
C PRO A 210 -14.19 -3.55 23.69
N LYS A 211 -14.21 -4.21 24.85
CA LYS A 211 -12.98 -4.70 25.49
C LYS A 211 -12.30 -5.79 24.63
N ARG A 212 -13.09 -6.72 24.08
CA ARG A 212 -12.57 -7.80 23.25
C ARG A 212 -12.13 -7.28 21.87
N ALA A 213 -12.89 -6.34 21.30
CA ALA A 213 -12.49 -5.67 20.06
C ALA A 213 -11.14 -4.95 20.21
N LYS A 214 -10.93 -4.29 21.36
CA LYS A 214 -9.64 -3.66 21.65
C LYS A 214 -8.50 -4.68 21.78
N GLU A 215 -8.68 -5.77 22.50
CA GLU A 215 -7.66 -6.84 22.62
C GLU A 215 -7.24 -7.38 21.25
N ILE A 216 -8.20 -7.56 20.35
CA ILE A 216 -7.98 -8.02 18.98
C ILE A 216 -7.29 -6.91 18.15
N SER A 217 -7.75 -5.66 18.25
CA SER A 217 -7.16 -4.53 17.54
C SER A 217 -5.70 -4.30 17.96
N ASP A 218 -5.39 -4.38 19.25
CA ASP A 218 -4.02 -4.25 19.76
C ASP A 218 -3.12 -5.39 19.22
N TYR A 219 -3.67 -6.59 19.04
CA TYR A 219 -2.94 -7.71 18.46
C TYR A 219 -2.75 -7.57 16.95
N LEU A 220 -3.77 -7.13 16.23
CA LEU A 220 -3.68 -6.84 14.79
C LEU A 220 -2.66 -5.73 14.52
N GLU A 221 -2.62 -4.70 15.37
CA GLU A 221 -1.66 -3.59 15.24
C GLU A 221 -0.20 -4.06 15.36
N MET A 222 0.09 -5.09 16.16
CA MET A 222 1.43 -5.69 16.20
C MET A 222 1.82 -6.26 14.84
N VAL A 223 0.91 -6.96 14.16
CA VAL A 223 1.15 -7.53 12.82
C VAL A 223 1.23 -6.43 11.76
N ARG A 224 0.35 -5.41 11.84
CA ARG A 224 0.35 -4.26 10.94
C ARG A 224 1.66 -3.48 10.99
N LEU A 225 2.17 -3.20 12.20
CA LEU A 225 3.46 -2.51 12.38
C LEU A 225 4.64 -3.38 11.89
N PHE A 226 4.57 -4.68 12.10
CA PHE A 226 5.56 -5.60 11.53
C PHE A 226 5.55 -5.54 10.00
N TYR A 227 4.37 -5.57 9.39
CA TYR A 227 4.23 -5.45 7.95
C TYR A 227 4.73 -4.10 7.42
N GLU A 228 4.41 -2.98 8.09
CA GLU A 228 4.91 -1.64 7.75
C GLU A 228 6.44 -1.60 7.70
N GLN A 229 7.10 -2.22 8.68
CA GLN A 229 8.56 -2.33 8.69
C GLN A 229 9.08 -3.15 7.50
N ILE A 230 8.41 -4.25 7.15
CA ILE A 230 8.81 -5.10 6.02
C ILE A 230 8.61 -4.40 4.67
N CYS A 231 7.58 -3.55 4.53
CA CYS A 231 7.39 -2.75 3.32
C CYS A 231 8.58 -1.84 3.00
N ILE A 232 9.27 -1.31 4.01
CA ILE A 232 10.51 -0.53 3.82
C ILE A 232 11.59 -1.43 3.21
N TYR A 233 11.74 -2.66 3.68
CA TYR A 233 12.77 -3.59 3.21
C TYR A 233 12.53 -4.11 1.79
N LEU A 234 11.30 -4.05 1.28
CA LEU A 234 11.02 -4.37 -0.14
C LEU A 234 11.78 -3.46 -1.11
N THR A 235 12.11 -2.25 -0.69
CA THR A 235 12.83 -1.25 -1.50
C THR A 235 14.33 -1.18 -1.19
N THR A 236 14.72 -1.38 0.06
CA THR A 236 16.10 -1.22 0.54
C THR A 236 16.88 -2.53 0.60
N GLY A 237 16.18 -3.68 0.58
CA GLY A 237 16.72 -4.98 0.96
C GLY A 237 16.75 -5.14 2.48
N ILE A 238 17.01 -6.36 2.95
CA ILE A 238 17.04 -6.70 4.37
C ILE A 238 18.47 -7.13 4.79
N SER A 239 19.00 -6.52 5.84
CA SER A 239 20.28 -6.90 6.46
C SER A 239 20.11 -8.11 7.39
N THR A 240 21.24 -8.71 7.78
CA THR A 240 21.24 -9.82 8.76
C THR A 240 20.68 -9.39 10.12
N GLU A 241 20.95 -8.16 10.56
CA GLU A 241 20.46 -7.62 11.82
C GLU A 241 18.94 -7.42 11.77
N GLU A 242 18.42 -6.83 10.69
CA GLU A 242 16.97 -6.65 10.49
C GLU A 242 16.23 -7.97 10.39
N ARG A 243 16.86 -9.02 9.84
CA ARG A 243 16.29 -10.36 9.81
C ARG A 243 16.14 -10.95 11.21
N LEU A 244 17.16 -10.78 12.08
CA LEU A 244 17.08 -11.20 13.48
C LEU A 244 15.99 -10.44 14.25
N GLN A 245 15.86 -9.12 14.01
CA GLN A 245 14.78 -8.33 14.61
C GLN A 245 13.40 -8.81 14.15
N ALA A 246 13.26 -9.19 12.88
CA ALA A 246 12.02 -9.75 12.36
C ALA A 246 11.65 -11.09 13.03
N GLU A 247 12.63 -11.96 13.28
CA GLU A 247 12.45 -13.22 14.04
C GLU A 247 11.97 -12.96 15.48
N GLU A 248 12.53 -11.94 16.15
CA GLU A 248 12.08 -11.53 17.48
C GLU A 248 10.65 -10.99 17.50
N ILE A 249 10.25 -10.24 16.46
CA ILE A 249 8.89 -9.72 16.34
C ILE A 249 7.88 -10.85 16.10
N GLU A 250 8.20 -11.78 15.19
CA GLU A 250 7.39 -12.98 14.93
C GLU A 250 7.18 -13.80 16.21
N GLN A 251 8.26 -14.06 16.98
CA GLN A 251 8.16 -14.76 18.25
C GLN A 251 7.24 -14.03 19.26
N ARG A 252 7.26 -12.70 19.28
CA ARG A 252 6.37 -11.90 20.14
C ARG A 252 4.90 -12.00 19.71
N ILE A 253 4.64 -12.04 18.39
CA ILE A 253 3.30 -12.25 17.83
C ILE A 253 2.78 -13.62 18.25
N ASP A 254 3.60 -14.67 18.15
CA ASP A 254 3.30 -16.04 18.58
C ASP A 254 2.99 -16.16 20.08
N ASP A 255 3.78 -15.50 20.90
CA ASP A 255 3.60 -15.53 22.35
C ASP A 255 2.32 -14.75 22.74
N LYS A 256 2.00 -13.67 22.06
CA LYS A 256 0.73 -12.95 22.25
C LYS A 256 -0.49 -13.80 21.86
N LYS A 257 -0.43 -14.54 20.77
CA LYS A 257 -1.46 -15.54 20.40
C LYS A 257 -1.71 -16.55 21.53
N LYS A 258 -0.60 -17.11 22.10
CA LYS A 258 -0.71 -18.09 23.21
C LYS A 258 -1.41 -17.47 24.42
N GLU A 259 -1.03 -16.23 24.80
CA GLU A 259 -1.65 -15.47 25.88
C GLU A 259 -3.15 -15.26 25.65
N LEU A 260 -3.54 -14.76 24.49
CA LEU A 260 -4.94 -14.45 24.14
C LEU A 260 -5.80 -15.73 24.13
N ARG A 261 -5.28 -16.81 23.56
CA ARG A 261 -5.96 -18.13 23.56
C ARG A 261 -6.12 -18.69 24.96
N HIS A 262 -5.11 -18.57 25.83
CA HIS A 262 -5.19 -19.00 27.23
C HIS A 262 -6.24 -18.20 27.99
N SER A 263 -6.27 -16.87 27.79
CA SER A 263 -7.27 -15.99 28.39
C SER A 263 -8.69 -16.36 27.96
N SER A 264 -8.89 -16.67 26.69
CA SER A 264 -10.19 -17.11 26.16
C SER A 264 -10.65 -18.44 26.76
N ARG A 265 -9.75 -19.44 26.86
CA ARG A 265 -10.07 -20.73 27.51
C ARG A 265 -10.49 -20.54 28.95
N ARG A 266 -9.79 -19.70 29.73
CA ARG A 266 -10.17 -19.36 31.12
C ARG A 266 -11.57 -18.75 31.20
N ARG A 267 -11.94 -17.91 30.24
CA ARG A 267 -13.29 -17.33 30.19
C ARG A 267 -14.36 -18.40 29.94
N ILE A 268 -14.10 -19.35 29.07
CA ILE A 268 -15.02 -20.50 28.85
C ILE A 268 -15.17 -21.32 30.16
N GLU A 269 -14.06 -21.64 30.84
CA GLU A 269 -14.06 -22.38 32.10
C GLU A 269 -14.82 -21.64 33.20
N ASN A 270 -14.84 -20.31 33.19
CA ASN A 270 -15.59 -19.47 34.13
C ASN A 270 -17.04 -19.18 33.69
N GLY A 271 -17.60 -19.95 32.75
CA GLY A 271 -19.00 -19.84 32.31
C GLY A 271 -19.24 -18.81 31.20
N GLY A 272 -18.20 -18.31 30.54
CA GLY A 272 -18.34 -17.44 29.36
C GLY A 272 -19.00 -18.16 28.19
N ASN A 273 -19.60 -17.38 27.28
CA ASN A 273 -20.32 -17.95 26.13
C ASN A 273 -19.32 -18.61 25.15
N VAL A 274 -19.47 -19.91 24.94
CA VAL A 274 -18.56 -20.72 24.13
C VAL A 274 -18.51 -20.24 22.67
N LYS A 275 -19.63 -19.82 22.08
CA LYS A 275 -19.72 -19.37 20.70
C LYS A 275 -18.90 -18.06 20.48
N THR A 276 -19.03 -17.10 21.42
CA THR A 276 -18.27 -15.85 21.34
C THR A 276 -16.78 -16.10 21.47
N GLU A 277 -16.38 -16.94 22.42
CA GLU A 277 -14.96 -17.24 22.65
C GLU A 277 -14.33 -18.06 21.52
N LEU A 278 -15.08 -18.94 20.87
CA LEU A 278 -14.61 -19.66 19.68
C LEU A 278 -14.36 -18.70 18.50
N ASN A 279 -15.25 -17.72 18.26
CA ASN A 279 -15.02 -16.68 17.23
C ASN A 279 -13.82 -15.80 17.59
N TYR A 280 -13.63 -15.47 18.86
CA TYR A 280 -12.45 -14.75 19.34
C TYR A 280 -11.15 -15.54 19.07
N ILE A 281 -11.12 -16.83 19.41
CA ILE A 281 -9.95 -17.70 19.15
C ILE A 281 -9.66 -17.84 17.65
N ASP A 282 -10.70 -17.94 16.83
CA ASP A 282 -10.55 -18.04 15.37
C ASP A 282 -9.94 -16.77 14.79
N LEU A 283 -10.39 -15.61 15.26
CA LEU A 283 -9.85 -14.32 14.85
C LEU A 283 -8.38 -14.16 15.27
N VAL A 284 -8.03 -14.53 16.51
CA VAL A 284 -6.64 -14.55 16.99
C VAL A 284 -5.76 -15.45 16.12
N ARG A 285 -6.26 -16.61 15.71
CA ARG A 285 -5.51 -17.54 14.85
C ARG A 285 -5.27 -16.98 13.45
N LYS A 286 -6.24 -16.26 12.88
CA LYS A 286 -6.10 -15.67 11.55
C LYS A 286 -5.13 -14.50 11.54
N ILE A 287 -5.14 -13.69 12.59
CA ILE A 287 -4.16 -12.59 12.74
C ILE A 287 -2.72 -13.12 12.82
N GLU A 288 -2.51 -14.22 13.55
CA GLU A 288 -1.17 -14.83 13.58
C GLU A 288 -0.77 -15.39 12.22
N LYS A 289 -1.68 -16.02 11.47
CA LYS A 289 -1.38 -16.47 10.12
C LYS A 289 -0.97 -15.30 9.19
N ALA A 290 -1.60 -14.14 9.33
CA ALA A 290 -1.14 -12.94 8.63
C ALA A 290 0.31 -12.57 9.05
N GLY A 291 0.66 -12.69 10.33
CA GLY A 291 2.03 -12.53 10.82
C GLY A 291 3.02 -13.52 10.19
N ASP A 292 2.62 -14.78 10.04
CA ASP A 292 3.42 -15.82 9.35
C ASP A 292 3.66 -15.45 7.88
N CYS A 293 2.66 -14.92 7.16
CA CYS A 293 2.82 -14.44 5.78
C CYS A 293 3.80 -13.27 5.71
N VAL A 294 3.73 -12.32 6.65
CA VAL A 294 4.68 -11.20 6.74
C VAL A 294 6.10 -11.72 6.97
N PHE A 295 6.28 -12.67 7.87
CA PHE A 295 7.60 -13.28 8.11
C PHE A 295 8.08 -14.09 6.90
N GLY A 296 7.17 -14.73 6.16
CA GLY A 296 7.47 -15.39 4.88
C GLY A 296 8.14 -14.45 3.86
N ILE A 297 7.75 -13.17 3.82
CA ILE A 297 8.41 -12.16 2.97
C ILE A 297 9.86 -11.94 3.43
N VAL A 298 10.11 -11.89 4.74
CA VAL A 298 11.47 -11.75 5.31
C VAL A 298 12.37 -12.92 4.93
N GLN A 299 11.84 -14.13 4.98
CA GLN A 299 12.62 -15.35 4.70
C GLN A 299 13.12 -15.41 3.25
N VAL A 300 12.38 -14.85 2.32
CA VAL A 300 12.72 -14.84 0.89
C VAL A 300 13.42 -13.55 0.44
N SER A 301 13.38 -12.49 1.25
CA SER A 301 14.04 -11.20 0.98
C SER A 301 15.51 -11.22 1.35
#